data_9e03bd07314bd8610c8958b47b0dbc1d
#
_entry.id   9e03bd07314bd8610c8958b47b0dbc1d
#
_cell.length_a   1.000
_cell.length_b   1.000
_cell.length_c   1.000
_cell.angle_alpha   90.00
_cell.angle_beta   90.00
_cell.angle_gamma   90.00
#
_symmetry.space_group_name_H-M   'P 1'
#
loop_
_entity.id
_entity.type
_entity.pdbx_description
1 polymer ?
#
loop_
_entity_poly.entity_id
_entity_poly.type
_entity_poly.pdbx_seq_one_letter_code
_entity_poly.pdbx_strand_id
1 'polypeptide(L)'
;MMWRLLIRGVMIAGVLACASLNARAAPLRGGAHDFDFVRGVWHTHATQVLDPFDGGTHTVTMDGTKTARPVWSGRAWLEEIEADGPNGHWEGATLFVYNAKAEQWSQTYIDSDSGEMEAPTIGGFKDGRGEFFGTTVYKGRTVLVHGVWSDITANAHRFEISYSRDGGRTWATAFKAYLTRLK
;
A
#
# COMPACT_ATOMS: atom_id res chain seq x y z
N MET A 1 59.43 53.43 26.73
CA MET A 1 58.30 52.81 27.50
C MET A 1 57.25 52.37 26.52
N MET A 2 57.28 51.09 26.17
CA MET A 2 56.52 50.53 25.05
C MET A 2 55.22 49.80 25.54
N TRP A 3 54.11 50.24 25.04
CA TRP A 3 52.80 49.61 25.33
C TRP A 3 52.44 48.59 24.19
N ARG A 4 52.38 47.33 24.55
CA ARG A 4 51.98 46.28 23.63
C ARG A 4 50.45 46.08 23.74
N LEU A 5 49.72 46.37 22.65
CA LEU A 5 48.32 45.96 22.45
C LEU A 5 48.27 44.50 22.03
N LEU A 6 47.60 43.67 22.81
CA LEU A 6 47.21 42.28 22.47
C LEU A 6 45.81 42.30 21.81
N ILE A 7 45.76 42.03 20.52
CA ILE A 7 44.49 41.78 19.80
C ILE A 7 44.12 40.32 20.01
N ARG A 8 43.06 40.09 20.78
CA ARG A 8 42.44 38.75 20.88
C ARG A 8 41.50 38.55 19.69
N GLY A 9 41.89 37.69 18.76
CA GLY A 9 41.01 37.20 17.68
C GLY A 9 39.95 36.25 18.23
N VAL A 10 38.69 36.63 18.10
CA VAL A 10 37.53 35.74 18.36
C VAL A 10 37.27 34.97 17.09
N MET A 11 37.57 33.65 17.08
CA MET A 11 37.13 32.75 16.05
C MET A 11 35.67 32.38 16.32
N ILE A 12 34.76 32.87 15.48
CA ILE A 12 33.36 32.42 15.44
C ILE A 12 33.33 31.18 14.59
N ALA A 13 33.24 30.00 15.22
CA ALA A 13 32.96 28.76 14.53
C ALA A 13 31.48 28.73 14.16
N GLY A 14 31.19 29.00 12.89
CA GLY A 14 29.85 28.85 12.35
C GLY A 14 29.47 27.36 12.24
N VAL A 15 28.57 26.90 13.10
CA VAL A 15 27.94 25.58 12.96
C VAL A 15 26.92 25.68 11.84
N LEU A 16 27.26 25.19 10.66
CA LEU A 16 26.27 24.91 9.60
C LEU A 16 25.39 23.72 10.06
N ALA A 17 24.22 24.01 10.58
CA ALA A 17 23.17 23.00 10.75
C ALA A 17 22.62 22.62 9.37
N CYS A 18 23.10 21.51 8.81
CA CYS A 18 22.42 20.87 7.67
C CYS A 18 21.06 20.35 8.15
N ALA A 19 20.01 21.15 7.96
CA ALA A 19 18.64 20.68 8.05
C ALA A 19 18.41 19.73 6.85
N SER A 20 18.50 18.42 7.09
CA SER A 20 18.02 17.42 6.14
C SER A 20 16.51 17.59 5.99
N LEU A 21 16.10 18.33 4.96
CA LEU A 21 14.72 18.33 4.47
C LEU A 21 14.44 16.90 3.99
N ASN A 22 13.78 16.11 4.84
CA ASN A 22 13.12 14.90 4.41
C ASN A 22 12.02 15.34 3.41
N ALA A 23 12.36 15.35 2.13
CA ALA A 23 11.41 15.54 1.05
C ALA A 23 10.45 14.36 1.11
N ARG A 24 9.33 14.54 1.81
CA ARG A 24 8.22 13.61 1.78
C ARG A 24 7.72 13.63 0.33
N ALA A 25 7.84 12.49 -0.36
CA ALA A 25 7.30 12.38 -1.72
C ALA A 25 5.85 12.88 -1.72
N ALA A 26 5.52 13.72 -2.70
CA ALA A 26 4.14 14.19 -2.85
C ALA A 26 3.22 12.96 -2.99
N PRO A 27 2.05 12.95 -2.34
CA PRO A 27 1.14 11.84 -2.44
C PRO A 27 0.77 11.60 -3.90
N LEU A 28 0.72 10.33 -4.33
CA LEU A 28 0.31 9.97 -5.68
C LEU A 28 -1.13 10.47 -5.91
N ARG A 29 -1.34 11.08 -7.06
CA ARG A 29 -2.63 11.51 -7.55
C ARG A 29 -3.04 10.61 -8.69
N GLY A 30 -4.34 10.30 -8.78
CA GLY A 30 -4.88 9.43 -9.79
C GLY A 30 -6.14 10.03 -10.42
N GLY A 31 -6.58 9.39 -11.50
CA GLY A 31 -7.82 9.72 -12.21
C GLY A 31 -9.01 8.90 -11.68
N ALA A 32 -10.22 9.38 -11.94
CA ALA A 32 -11.47 8.71 -11.55
C ALA A 32 -11.67 7.34 -12.23
N HIS A 33 -10.90 7.02 -13.28
CA HIS A 33 -10.99 5.80 -14.07
C HIS A 33 -9.83 4.83 -13.88
N ASP A 34 -8.93 5.10 -12.93
CA ASP A 34 -7.71 4.32 -12.75
C ASP A 34 -7.99 2.88 -12.29
N PHE A 35 -9.13 2.62 -11.64
CA PHE A 35 -9.55 1.27 -11.26
C PHE A 35 -10.48 0.58 -12.27
N ASP A 36 -10.73 1.16 -13.45
CA ASP A 36 -11.59 0.53 -14.46
C ASP A 36 -11.09 -0.86 -14.91
N PHE A 37 -9.80 -1.11 -14.78
CA PHE A 37 -9.18 -2.40 -15.13
C PHE A 37 -9.66 -3.57 -14.25
N VAL A 38 -10.09 -3.32 -13.00
CA VAL A 38 -10.53 -4.41 -12.08
C VAL A 38 -11.88 -5.01 -12.49
N ARG A 39 -12.65 -4.35 -13.37
CA ARG A 39 -13.98 -4.79 -13.81
C ARG A 39 -13.97 -6.23 -14.29
N GLY A 40 -14.95 -7.02 -13.82
CA GLY A 40 -15.24 -8.36 -14.33
C GLY A 40 -14.91 -9.46 -13.35
N VAL A 41 -14.68 -10.65 -13.89
CA VAL A 41 -14.40 -11.87 -13.11
C VAL A 41 -12.98 -12.33 -13.40
N TRP A 42 -12.26 -12.64 -12.35
CA TRP A 42 -10.84 -12.97 -12.40
C TRP A 42 -10.56 -14.27 -11.64
N HIS A 43 -9.72 -15.12 -12.19
CA HIS A 43 -9.02 -16.13 -11.39
C HIS A 43 -7.94 -15.42 -10.57
N THR A 44 -7.88 -15.72 -9.29
CA THR A 44 -6.84 -15.19 -8.39
C THR A 44 -5.99 -16.33 -7.85
N HIS A 45 -4.68 -16.17 -7.92
CA HIS A 45 -3.70 -16.99 -7.23
C HIS A 45 -3.00 -16.12 -6.20
N ALA A 46 -3.29 -16.36 -4.93
CA ALA A 46 -2.81 -15.55 -3.82
C ALA A 46 -1.80 -16.29 -2.96
N THR A 47 -0.85 -15.55 -2.42
CA THR A 47 0.12 -16.04 -1.43
C THR A 47 0.12 -15.08 -0.23
N GLN A 48 -0.21 -15.61 0.92
CA GLN A 48 -0.06 -14.92 2.20
C GLN A 48 1.25 -15.33 2.87
N VAL A 49 1.99 -14.36 3.39
CA VAL A 49 3.20 -14.58 4.18
C VAL A 49 2.84 -14.44 5.66
N LEU A 50 2.95 -15.54 6.42
CA LEU A 50 2.51 -15.59 7.83
C LEU A 50 3.52 -14.97 8.79
N ASP A 51 4.78 -14.86 8.36
CA ASP A 51 5.92 -14.35 9.14
C ASP A 51 6.73 -13.28 8.39
N PRO A 52 6.09 -12.20 7.89
CA PRO A 52 6.75 -11.23 7.01
C PRO A 52 7.98 -10.58 7.63
N PHE A 53 8.05 -10.47 8.95
CA PHE A 53 9.18 -9.87 9.67
C PHE A 53 10.21 -10.88 10.22
N ASP A 54 9.93 -12.17 10.11
CA ASP A 54 10.73 -13.26 10.70
C ASP A 54 11.29 -14.18 9.62
N GLY A 55 11.69 -13.62 8.47
CA GLY A 55 12.28 -14.30 7.33
C GLY A 55 11.35 -14.49 6.14
N GLY A 56 10.03 -14.41 6.32
CA GLY A 56 9.05 -14.47 5.22
C GLY A 56 8.99 -15.82 4.51
N THR A 57 9.35 -16.92 5.21
CA THR A 57 9.46 -18.26 4.63
C THR A 57 8.19 -19.11 4.81
N HIS A 58 7.34 -18.77 5.79
CA HIS A 58 6.08 -19.46 6.01
C HIS A 58 4.99 -18.81 5.17
N THR A 59 4.59 -19.50 4.11
CA THR A 59 3.58 -18.99 3.17
C THR A 59 2.41 -19.95 3.05
N VAL A 60 1.23 -19.37 2.76
CA VAL A 60 0.02 -20.10 2.40
C VAL A 60 -0.41 -19.60 1.02
N THR A 61 -0.67 -20.53 0.11
CA THR A 61 -1.22 -20.23 -1.22
C THR A 61 -2.70 -20.58 -1.26
N MET A 62 -3.46 -19.75 -1.96
CA MET A 62 -4.90 -19.89 -2.14
C MET A 62 -5.24 -19.61 -3.59
N ASP A 63 -6.19 -20.35 -4.15
CA ASP A 63 -6.72 -20.15 -5.48
C ASP A 63 -8.22 -19.91 -5.40
N GLY A 64 -8.71 -18.97 -6.22
CA GLY A 64 -10.11 -18.62 -6.16
C GLY A 64 -10.57 -17.67 -7.24
N THR A 65 -11.67 -17.02 -6.97
CA THR A 65 -12.35 -16.11 -7.89
C THR A 65 -12.48 -14.73 -7.25
N LYS A 66 -12.21 -13.71 -8.05
CA LYS A 66 -12.44 -12.31 -7.69
C LYS A 66 -13.43 -11.70 -8.67
N THR A 67 -14.46 -11.04 -8.15
CA THR A 67 -15.46 -10.32 -8.94
C THR A 67 -15.42 -8.84 -8.56
N ALA A 68 -15.33 -7.95 -9.56
CA ALA A 68 -15.34 -6.51 -9.31
C ALA A 68 -16.38 -5.80 -10.17
N ARG A 69 -17.19 -4.94 -9.55
CA ARG A 69 -18.24 -4.16 -10.20
C ARG A 69 -18.20 -2.69 -9.81
N PRO A 70 -18.55 -1.79 -10.74
CA PRO A 70 -18.61 -0.36 -10.45
C PRO A 70 -19.81 -0.02 -9.55
N VAL A 71 -19.59 1.00 -8.72
CA VAL A 71 -20.61 1.70 -7.94
C VAL A 71 -20.55 3.18 -8.32
N TRP A 72 -21.69 3.89 -8.30
CA TRP A 72 -21.78 5.33 -8.62
C TRP A 72 -21.12 5.68 -9.97
N SER A 73 -21.41 4.89 -11.01
CA SER A 73 -20.86 5.10 -12.37
C SER A 73 -19.31 5.05 -12.42
N GLY A 74 -18.69 4.19 -11.62
CA GLY A 74 -17.23 3.99 -11.62
C GLY A 74 -16.46 4.89 -10.66
N ARG A 75 -17.14 5.78 -9.92
CA ARG A 75 -16.48 6.58 -8.86
C ARG A 75 -16.17 5.77 -7.60
N ALA A 76 -16.71 4.58 -7.50
CA ALA A 76 -16.36 3.58 -6.51
C ALA A 76 -16.43 2.19 -7.16
N TRP A 77 -15.74 1.23 -6.58
CA TRP A 77 -15.73 -0.18 -6.98
C TRP A 77 -15.93 -1.05 -5.77
N LEU A 78 -16.74 -2.08 -5.90
CA LEU A 78 -16.81 -3.18 -4.95
C LEU A 78 -16.16 -4.40 -5.59
N GLU A 79 -15.21 -4.96 -4.88
CA GLU A 79 -14.51 -6.19 -5.20
C GLU A 79 -14.84 -7.23 -4.14
N GLU A 80 -15.22 -8.42 -4.57
CA GLU A 80 -15.49 -9.58 -3.73
C GLU A 80 -14.52 -10.68 -4.15
N ILE A 81 -13.89 -11.33 -3.19
CA ILE A 81 -12.95 -12.43 -3.38
C ILE A 81 -13.39 -13.62 -2.54
N GLU A 82 -13.32 -14.79 -3.14
CA GLU A 82 -13.45 -16.08 -2.47
C GLU A 82 -12.32 -16.98 -2.95
N ALA A 83 -11.65 -17.67 -2.04
CA ALA A 83 -10.54 -18.54 -2.37
C ALA A 83 -10.44 -19.71 -1.39
N ASP A 84 -9.92 -20.82 -1.88
CA ASP A 84 -9.66 -22.03 -1.10
C ASP A 84 -8.16 -22.24 -0.94
N GLY A 85 -7.78 -22.66 0.25
CA GLY A 85 -6.38 -22.95 0.59
C GLY A 85 -6.28 -23.99 1.69
N PRO A 86 -5.05 -24.31 2.13
CA PRO A 86 -4.83 -25.35 3.14
C PRO A 86 -5.48 -25.05 4.49
N ASN A 87 -5.82 -23.79 4.76
CA ASN A 87 -6.49 -23.35 6.00
C ASN A 87 -8.02 -23.30 5.87
N GLY A 88 -8.57 -23.68 4.73
CA GLY A 88 -10.00 -23.67 4.44
C GLY A 88 -10.40 -22.61 3.42
N HIS A 89 -11.70 -22.34 3.40
CA HIS A 89 -12.32 -21.31 2.55
C HIS A 89 -12.11 -19.92 3.16
N TRP A 90 -11.85 -18.94 2.32
CA TRP A 90 -11.66 -17.53 2.70
C TRP A 90 -12.47 -16.63 1.79
N GLU A 91 -13.15 -15.68 2.40
CA GLU A 91 -13.92 -14.64 1.72
C GLU A 91 -13.50 -13.26 2.21
N GLY A 92 -13.57 -12.29 1.32
CA GLY A 92 -13.32 -10.91 1.67
C GLY A 92 -13.87 -9.97 0.62
N ALA A 93 -13.93 -8.69 0.96
CA ALA A 93 -14.32 -7.65 0.02
C ALA A 93 -13.40 -6.44 0.13
N THR A 94 -13.29 -5.67 -0.96
CA THR A 94 -12.61 -4.38 -0.95
C THR A 94 -13.51 -3.32 -1.55
N LEU A 95 -13.68 -2.23 -0.83
CA LEU A 95 -14.34 -1.03 -1.33
C LEU A 95 -13.28 -0.01 -1.75
N PHE A 96 -13.30 0.37 -3.03
CA PHE A 96 -12.50 1.46 -3.58
C PHE A 96 -13.36 2.70 -3.76
N VAL A 97 -12.93 3.86 -3.30
CA VAL A 97 -13.68 5.12 -3.44
C VAL A 97 -12.76 6.23 -3.91
N TYR A 98 -13.18 6.93 -4.97
CA TYR A 98 -12.44 8.07 -5.51
C TYR A 98 -12.84 9.37 -4.82
N ASN A 99 -11.86 10.08 -4.31
CA ASN A 99 -12.00 11.44 -3.80
C ASN A 99 -11.55 12.45 -4.87
N ALA A 100 -12.49 13.02 -5.58
CA ALA A 100 -12.21 13.96 -6.67
C ALA A 100 -11.51 15.26 -6.21
N LYS A 101 -11.71 15.68 -4.95
CA LYS A 101 -11.05 16.87 -4.41
C LYS A 101 -9.56 16.64 -4.11
N ALA A 102 -9.24 15.46 -3.62
CA ALA A 102 -7.86 15.06 -3.32
C ALA A 102 -7.16 14.46 -4.54
N GLU A 103 -7.91 14.08 -5.58
CA GLU A 103 -7.45 13.29 -6.73
C GLU A 103 -6.81 11.98 -6.29
N GLN A 104 -7.43 11.30 -5.31
CA GLN A 104 -6.92 10.09 -4.69
C GLN A 104 -8.00 9.03 -4.56
N TRP A 105 -7.58 7.79 -4.54
CA TRP A 105 -8.40 6.64 -4.19
C TRP A 105 -8.14 6.23 -2.74
N SER A 106 -9.19 5.74 -2.08
CA SER A 106 -9.08 4.93 -0.86
C SER A 106 -9.49 3.51 -1.18
N GLN A 107 -8.82 2.54 -0.55
CA GLN A 107 -9.22 1.14 -0.57
C GLN A 107 -9.34 0.64 0.86
N THR A 108 -10.50 0.05 1.19
CA THR A 108 -10.83 -0.51 2.51
C THR A 108 -11.13 -1.98 2.34
N TYR A 109 -10.35 -2.84 2.98
CA TYR A 109 -10.59 -4.27 3.03
C TYR A 109 -11.60 -4.60 4.13
N ILE A 110 -12.43 -5.59 3.86
CA ILE A 110 -13.46 -6.11 4.74
C ILE A 110 -13.23 -7.62 4.84
N ASP A 111 -12.98 -8.11 6.04
CA ASP A 111 -12.74 -9.51 6.31
C ASP A 111 -14.05 -10.19 6.74
N SER A 112 -14.43 -11.26 6.08
CA SER A 112 -15.66 -12.00 6.40
C SER A 112 -15.57 -12.76 7.72
N ASP A 113 -14.38 -13.25 8.09
CA ASP A 113 -14.18 -14.06 9.29
C ASP A 113 -14.28 -13.22 10.57
N SER A 114 -13.67 -12.04 10.57
CA SER A 114 -13.75 -11.12 11.72
C SER A 114 -14.97 -10.21 11.67
N GLY A 115 -15.53 -9.95 10.48
CA GLY A 115 -16.57 -8.95 10.25
C GLY A 115 -16.08 -7.52 10.42
N GLU A 116 -14.76 -7.31 10.38
CA GLU A 116 -14.13 -6.00 10.57
C GLU A 116 -13.81 -5.33 9.25
N MET A 117 -13.90 -4.01 9.23
CA MET A 117 -13.38 -3.15 8.17
C MET A 117 -12.02 -2.62 8.59
N GLU A 118 -11.01 -2.86 7.77
CA GLU A 118 -9.68 -2.28 8.01
C GLU A 118 -9.66 -0.76 7.79
N ALA A 119 -8.68 -0.10 8.40
CA ALA A 119 -8.42 1.30 8.09
C ALA A 119 -8.04 1.45 6.60
N PRO A 120 -8.55 2.50 5.91
CA PRO A 120 -8.28 2.67 4.50
C PRO A 120 -6.80 2.93 4.21
N THR A 121 -6.29 2.35 3.15
CA THR A 121 -5.07 2.81 2.49
C THR A 121 -5.42 3.85 1.44
N ILE A 122 -4.61 4.91 1.33
CA ILE A 122 -4.85 6.05 0.45
C ILE A 122 -3.71 6.15 -0.56
N GLY A 123 -4.06 6.42 -1.80
CA GLY A 123 -3.07 6.54 -2.86
C GLY A 123 -3.64 6.89 -4.23
N GLY A 124 -2.92 6.53 -5.26
CA GLY A 124 -3.31 6.79 -6.64
C GLY A 124 -2.40 6.05 -7.61
N PHE A 125 -2.59 6.32 -8.88
CA PHE A 125 -1.85 5.67 -9.97
C PHE A 125 -0.93 6.67 -10.67
N LYS A 126 0.19 6.14 -11.14
CA LYS A 126 1.11 6.84 -12.03
C LYS A 126 1.79 5.81 -12.93
N ASP A 127 1.83 6.12 -14.23
CA ASP A 127 2.52 5.30 -15.23
C ASP A 127 2.13 3.80 -15.20
N GLY A 128 0.82 3.52 -15.01
CA GLY A 128 0.30 2.15 -14.96
C GLY A 128 0.56 1.40 -13.66
N ARG A 129 1.04 2.08 -12.61
CA ARG A 129 1.30 1.52 -11.29
C ARG A 129 0.49 2.27 -10.22
N GLY A 130 -0.23 1.56 -9.38
CA GLY A 130 -0.94 2.11 -8.23
C GLY A 130 -0.15 1.89 -6.95
N GLU A 131 -0.04 2.92 -6.09
CA GLU A 131 0.59 2.80 -4.78
C GLU A 131 -0.29 3.41 -3.70
N PHE A 132 -0.49 2.67 -2.62
CA PHE A 132 -1.41 2.97 -1.55
C PHE A 132 -0.74 2.79 -0.20
N PHE A 133 -0.90 3.76 0.69
CA PHE A 133 -0.28 3.76 2.00
C PHE A 133 -1.32 3.90 3.10
N GLY A 134 -1.09 3.22 4.21
CA GLY A 134 -1.94 3.25 5.39
C GLY A 134 -1.26 2.59 6.59
N THR A 135 -2.08 2.17 7.53
CA THR A 135 -1.64 1.41 8.70
C THR A 135 -2.59 0.25 8.94
N THR A 136 -2.06 -0.84 9.52
CA THR A 136 -2.87 -1.94 10.06
C THR A 136 -2.28 -2.42 11.37
N VAL A 137 -2.96 -3.36 12.04
CA VAL A 137 -2.46 -4.01 13.26
C VAL A 137 -1.96 -5.40 12.89
N TYR A 138 -0.67 -5.65 13.08
CA TYR A 138 -0.05 -6.96 12.91
C TYR A 138 0.48 -7.48 14.25
N LYS A 139 -0.05 -8.61 14.71
CA LYS A 139 0.29 -9.22 16.03
C LYS A 139 0.24 -8.20 17.18
N GLY A 140 -0.84 -7.39 17.22
CA GLY A 140 -1.08 -6.38 18.27
C GLY A 140 -0.23 -5.12 18.19
N ARG A 141 0.49 -4.91 17.09
CA ARG A 141 1.32 -3.70 16.87
C ARG A 141 0.90 -3.00 15.59
N THR A 142 0.80 -1.68 15.64
CA THR A 142 0.59 -0.87 14.43
C THR A 142 1.82 -0.91 13.54
N VAL A 143 1.61 -1.24 12.27
CA VAL A 143 2.62 -1.23 11.20
C VAL A 143 2.14 -0.37 10.04
N LEU A 144 3.06 0.15 9.24
CA LEU A 144 2.72 0.79 7.98
C LEU A 144 2.38 -0.28 6.94
N VAL A 145 1.41 0.05 6.08
CA VAL A 145 1.01 -0.77 4.92
C VAL A 145 1.38 -0.03 3.65
N HIS A 146 1.94 -0.76 2.69
CA HIS A 146 2.14 -0.34 1.32
C HIS A 146 1.49 -1.37 0.41
N GLY A 147 0.41 -0.98 -0.26
CA GLY A 147 -0.29 -1.75 -1.29
C GLY A 147 0.16 -1.30 -2.68
N VAL A 148 0.40 -2.24 -3.56
CA VAL A 148 0.90 -1.97 -4.93
C VAL A 148 0.09 -2.74 -5.95
N TRP A 149 -0.48 -2.02 -6.92
CA TRP A 149 -1.05 -2.55 -8.14
C TRP A 149 -0.06 -2.41 -9.28
N SER A 150 0.23 -3.50 -9.99
CA SER A 150 1.22 -3.53 -11.07
C SER A 150 0.85 -4.52 -12.16
N ASP A 151 1.66 -4.55 -13.23
CA ASP A 151 1.51 -5.47 -14.36
C ASP A 151 0.10 -5.43 -14.97
N ILE A 152 -0.51 -4.23 -14.98
CA ILE A 152 -1.89 -4.01 -15.39
C ILE A 152 -2.00 -4.10 -16.91
N THR A 153 -2.78 -5.09 -17.35
CA THR A 153 -3.14 -5.31 -18.74
C THR A 153 -4.65 -5.55 -18.86
N ALA A 154 -5.16 -5.72 -20.06
CA ALA A 154 -6.56 -6.10 -20.26
C ALA A 154 -6.94 -7.46 -19.63
N ASN A 155 -5.96 -8.38 -19.50
CA ASN A 155 -6.20 -9.78 -19.11
C ASN A 155 -5.47 -10.21 -17.84
N ALA A 156 -4.65 -9.36 -17.24
CA ALA A 156 -3.91 -9.70 -16.02
C ALA A 156 -3.59 -8.44 -15.21
N HIS A 157 -3.46 -8.61 -13.91
CA HIS A 157 -2.86 -7.63 -13.02
C HIS A 157 -2.34 -8.31 -11.76
N ARG A 158 -1.56 -7.57 -11.00
CA ARG A 158 -0.95 -8.02 -9.76
C ARG A 158 -1.26 -7.05 -8.63
N PHE A 159 -1.46 -7.59 -7.44
CA PHE A 159 -1.57 -6.82 -6.21
C PHE A 159 -0.60 -7.36 -5.17
N GLU A 160 0.11 -6.47 -4.48
CA GLU A 160 1.02 -6.82 -3.40
C GLU A 160 0.80 -5.93 -2.18
N ILE A 161 0.92 -6.52 -0.99
CA ILE A 161 0.93 -5.80 0.29
C ILE A 161 2.27 -6.06 0.97
N SER A 162 2.89 -4.99 1.45
CA SER A 162 4.07 -5.04 2.29
C SER A 162 3.86 -4.25 3.57
N TYR A 163 4.48 -4.70 4.65
CA TYR A 163 4.44 -4.06 5.96
C TYR A 163 5.80 -3.47 6.33
N SER A 164 5.78 -2.37 7.09
CA SER A 164 6.96 -1.78 7.69
C SER A 164 6.73 -1.51 9.17
N ARG A 165 7.72 -1.88 10.00
CA ARG A 165 7.74 -1.60 11.44
C ARG A 165 8.77 -0.57 11.86
N ASP A 166 9.44 0.06 10.90
CA ASP A 166 10.55 0.99 11.10
C ASP A 166 10.34 2.37 10.43
N GLY A 167 9.05 2.74 10.22
CA GLY A 167 8.68 4.01 9.62
C GLY A 167 8.87 4.07 8.11
N GLY A 168 8.82 2.92 7.42
CA GLY A 168 8.94 2.83 5.96
C GLY A 168 10.38 2.75 5.45
N ARG A 169 11.36 2.51 6.32
CA ARG A 169 12.76 2.34 5.91
C ARG A 169 13.01 0.98 5.28
N THR A 170 12.35 -0.05 5.81
CA THR A 170 12.35 -1.40 5.23
C THR A 170 10.91 -1.91 5.10
N TRP A 171 10.68 -2.77 4.12
CA TRP A 171 9.38 -3.34 3.81
C TRP A 171 9.48 -4.85 3.69
N ALA A 172 8.56 -5.54 4.34
CA ALA A 172 8.45 -7.00 4.30
C ALA A 172 7.14 -7.38 3.59
N THR A 173 7.23 -8.22 2.56
CA THR A 173 6.04 -8.70 1.84
C THR A 173 5.15 -9.50 2.78
N ALA A 174 3.85 -9.17 2.80
CA ALA A 174 2.83 -9.84 3.59
C ALA A 174 1.82 -10.61 2.72
N PHE A 175 1.57 -10.12 1.50
CA PHE A 175 0.58 -10.71 0.60
C PHE A 175 0.93 -10.42 -0.86
N LYS A 176 0.63 -11.37 -1.75
CA LYS A 176 0.70 -11.21 -3.21
C LYS A 176 -0.49 -11.89 -3.85
N ALA A 177 -1.04 -11.27 -4.88
CA ALA A 177 -2.06 -11.89 -5.74
C ALA A 177 -1.73 -11.65 -7.21
N TYR A 178 -1.85 -12.71 -8.01
CA TYR A 178 -1.80 -12.67 -9.46
C TYR A 178 -3.21 -12.95 -9.97
N LEU A 179 -3.69 -12.08 -10.83
CA LEU A 179 -5.06 -12.14 -11.32
C LEU A 179 -5.04 -12.26 -12.83
N THR A 180 -5.81 -13.25 -13.33
CA THR A 180 -6.02 -13.46 -14.76
C THR A 180 -7.50 -13.40 -15.07
N ARG A 181 -7.88 -12.73 -16.15
CA ARG A 181 -9.28 -12.49 -16.50
C ARG A 181 -9.98 -13.79 -16.92
N LEU A 182 -11.17 -14.01 -16.36
CA LEU A 182 -12.08 -15.07 -16.76
C LEU A 182 -13.20 -14.56 -17.67
N LYS A 183 -13.73 -13.34 -17.37
CA LYS A 183 -14.81 -12.69 -18.14
C LYS A 183 -14.72 -11.17 -18.05
#